data_be11a2fe12ffb6c5a706c174587b51d0
#
_entry.id   be11a2fe12ffb6c5a706c174587b51d0
#
_cell.length_a   1.000
_cell.length_b   1.000
_cell.length_c   1.000
_cell.angle_alpha   90.00
_cell.angle_beta   90.00
_cell.angle_gamma   90.00
#
_symmetry.space_group_name_H-M   'P 1'
#
loop_
_entity.id
_entity.type
_entity.pdbx_description
1 polymer ?
#
loop_
_entity_poly.entity_id
_entity_poly.type
_entity_poly.pdbx_seq_one_letter_code
_entity_poly.pdbx_strand_id
1 'polypeptide(L)'
;MKKHILSVATLTLAIMLVAFSGCKKFKPEDNTPAQEGLYLGIVGFNSDLYQMPLGLLNQNTKAKFESFVDGLSMQNGTILYHAVNSGLNSLGSAKIPENLINVSVVTFTDGLDQGSYILGGYNSGAEYLNAVSGRISTNLIGGQNISAYSIGVRGSDVNDYAAFRNNLQKLSSDPANVYEVNDMSEASEMFAQIAQKLYNQSTFYNVTLKLPAQEPNTKIRFTFDDVNEAELSESYIEGTYIRTNGKGQLTNIEYHGLESMSGVAVTASSEGIFDVFAFRNLVDNNGNQVATDKVKQWSWIESNHQWQNNSEFTPTGNTEIIDEYKSAMIMLVLDCSSSLGSDFTNMKTAANSFIETLSGNYNGR
;
A
#
# COMPACT_ATOMS: atom_id res chain seq x y z
N MET A 1 -75.40 -23.04 -7.31
CA MET A 1 -74.49 -22.20 -6.47
C MET A 1 -73.20 -22.94 -5.93
N LYS A 2 -72.96 -24.23 -6.19
CA LYS A 2 -71.77 -24.96 -5.65
C LYS A 2 -70.58 -25.02 -6.63
N LYS A 3 -70.73 -24.64 -7.90
CA LYS A 3 -69.63 -24.75 -8.92
C LYS A 3 -68.77 -23.49 -9.06
N HIS A 4 -69.26 -22.32 -8.58
CA HIS A 4 -68.44 -21.07 -8.69
C HIS A 4 -67.53 -20.83 -7.46
N ILE A 5 -67.76 -21.48 -6.32
CA ILE A 5 -66.93 -21.32 -5.12
C ILE A 5 -65.60 -22.08 -5.27
N LEU A 6 -65.61 -23.18 -6.00
CA LEU A 6 -64.39 -23.99 -6.23
C LEU A 6 -63.37 -23.34 -7.19
N SER A 7 -63.88 -22.52 -8.12
CA SER A 7 -63.05 -21.80 -9.13
C SER A 7 -62.31 -20.59 -8.51
N VAL A 8 -62.93 -19.92 -7.53
CA VAL A 8 -62.30 -18.75 -6.90
C VAL A 8 -61.25 -19.17 -5.85
N ALA A 9 -61.47 -20.32 -5.17
CA ALA A 9 -60.50 -20.83 -4.20
C ALA A 9 -59.25 -21.37 -4.88
N THR A 10 -59.36 -21.99 -6.08
CA THR A 10 -58.18 -22.45 -6.85
C THR A 10 -57.41 -21.30 -7.46
N LEU A 11 -58.05 -20.22 -7.86
CA LEU A 11 -57.36 -19.07 -8.43
C LEU A 11 -56.58 -18.25 -7.37
N THR A 12 -57.17 -18.13 -6.16
CA THR A 12 -56.50 -17.48 -5.03
C THR A 12 -55.30 -18.30 -4.50
N LEU A 13 -55.39 -19.61 -4.53
CA LEU A 13 -54.27 -20.48 -4.11
C LEU A 13 -53.12 -20.45 -5.13
N ALA A 14 -53.45 -20.36 -6.45
CA ALA A 14 -52.43 -20.22 -7.49
C ALA A 14 -51.70 -18.86 -7.44
N ILE A 15 -52.42 -17.78 -7.11
CA ILE A 15 -51.82 -16.45 -6.96
C ILE A 15 -50.96 -16.36 -5.68
N MET A 16 -51.32 -17.03 -4.60
CA MET A 16 -50.47 -17.10 -3.41
C MET A 16 -49.20 -17.95 -3.61
N LEU A 17 -49.25 -18.99 -4.44
CA LEU A 17 -48.03 -19.81 -4.75
C LEU A 17 -47.03 -19.10 -5.65
N VAL A 18 -47.48 -18.18 -6.51
CA VAL A 18 -46.58 -17.37 -7.35
C VAL A 18 -45.95 -16.21 -6.55
N ALA A 19 -46.59 -15.72 -5.51
CA ALA A 19 -46.04 -14.65 -4.66
C ALA A 19 -44.89 -15.12 -3.75
N PHE A 20 -44.79 -16.42 -3.47
CA PHE A 20 -43.70 -16.98 -2.63
C PHE A 20 -42.45 -17.47 -3.40
N SER A 21 -42.50 -17.56 -4.72
CA SER A 21 -41.34 -18.01 -5.52
C SER A 21 -40.37 -16.86 -5.87
N GLY A 22 -40.60 -15.65 -5.43
CA GLY A 22 -39.81 -14.46 -5.72
C GLY A 22 -38.95 -13.93 -4.55
N CYS A 23 -38.99 -14.53 -3.37
CA CYS A 23 -38.02 -14.18 -2.32
C CYS A 23 -36.65 -14.78 -2.69
N LYS A 24 -35.83 -14.05 -3.47
CA LYS A 24 -34.39 -14.25 -3.39
C LYS A 24 -34.05 -14.15 -1.91
N LYS A 25 -33.57 -15.25 -1.33
CA LYS A 25 -32.99 -15.22 0.01
C LYS A 25 -31.96 -14.10 0.01
N PHE A 26 -32.26 -13.03 0.73
CA PHE A 26 -31.30 -11.99 1.01
C PHE A 26 -30.19 -12.70 1.79
N LYS A 27 -29.09 -13.04 1.10
CA LYS A 27 -27.88 -13.46 1.80
C LYS A 27 -27.41 -12.18 2.48
N PRO A 28 -27.26 -12.15 3.82
CA PRO A 28 -26.59 -11.03 4.46
C PRO A 28 -25.26 -10.84 3.73
N GLU A 29 -24.94 -9.61 3.38
CA GLU A 29 -23.59 -9.31 2.89
C GLU A 29 -22.62 -9.80 3.96
N ASP A 30 -21.71 -10.66 3.55
CA ASP A 30 -20.64 -11.14 4.42
C ASP A 30 -19.66 -9.97 4.63
N ASN A 31 -19.93 -9.19 5.66
CA ASN A 31 -19.13 -8.03 6.05
C ASN A 31 -17.90 -8.44 6.89
N THR A 32 -17.58 -9.72 6.97
CA THR A 32 -16.35 -10.16 7.63
C THR A 32 -15.16 -9.61 6.87
N PRO A 33 -14.23 -8.89 7.52
CA PRO A 33 -13.00 -8.43 6.86
C PRO A 33 -12.23 -9.58 6.24
N ALA A 34 -11.44 -9.31 5.22
CA ALA A 34 -10.50 -10.29 4.71
C ALA A 34 -9.38 -10.52 5.74
N GLN A 35 -8.74 -11.68 5.67
CA GLN A 35 -7.59 -12.00 6.51
C GLN A 35 -6.52 -10.91 6.38
N GLU A 36 -5.79 -10.61 7.46
CA GLU A 36 -4.61 -9.75 7.40
C GLU A 36 -3.57 -10.31 6.43
N GLY A 37 -2.91 -9.42 5.70
CA GLY A 37 -1.83 -9.79 4.81
C GLY A 37 -1.62 -8.87 3.62
N LEU A 38 -0.63 -9.25 2.82
CA LEU A 38 -0.33 -8.59 1.55
C LEU A 38 -1.19 -9.20 0.44
N TYR A 39 -1.95 -8.35 -0.23
CA TYR A 39 -2.79 -8.75 -1.36
C TYR A 39 -2.24 -8.19 -2.65
N LEU A 40 -2.10 -9.05 -3.66
CA LEU A 40 -1.68 -8.67 -4.99
C LEU A 40 -2.77 -9.01 -6.01
N GLY A 41 -3.04 -8.10 -6.93
CA GLY A 41 -3.78 -8.33 -8.15
C GLY A 41 -2.95 -7.92 -9.35
N ILE A 42 -3.20 -8.51 -10.52
CA ILE A 42 -2.46 -8.19 -11.74
C ILE A 42 -3.42 -7.93 -12.88
N VAL A 43 -3.16 -6.88 -13.63
CA VAL A 43 -3.81 -6.59 -14.91
C VAL A 43 -2.74 -6.53 -15.98
N GLY A 44 -2.70 -7.52 -16.87
CA GLY A 44 -1.96 -7.43 -18.13
C GLY A 44 -2.85 -6.81 -19.19
N PHE A 45 -2.30 -5.99 -20.08
CA PHE A 45 -3.09 -5.37 -21.15
C PHE A 45 -2.33 -5.20 -22.47
N ASN A 46 -3.06 -5.29 -23.55
CA ASN A 46 -2.70 -4.88 -24.91
C ASN A 46 -3.97 -4.27 -25.57
N SER A 47 -4.57 -4.88 -26.59
CA SER A 47 -5.95 -4.58 -27.01
C SER A 47 -7.01 -5.23 -26.12
N ASP A 48 -6.61 -6.20 -25.31
CA ASP A 48 -7.45 -6.95 -24.37
C ASP A 48 -6.96 -6.78 -22.94
N LEU A 49 -7.78 -7.18 -21.95
CA LEU A 49 -7.41 -7.23 -20.54
C LEU A 49 -7.25 -8.68 -20.09
N TYR A 50 -6.15 -8.94 -19.40
CA TYR A 50 -5.87 -10.17 -18.69
C TYR A 50 -5.87 -9.85 -17.21
N GLN A 51 -6.72 -10.48 -16.41
CA GLN A 51 -6.91 -10.10 -15.02
C GLN A 51 -6.69 -11.26 -14.09
N MET A 52 -5.84 -11.06 -13.10
CA MET A 52 -5.76 -11.85 -11.90
C MET A 52 -6.34 -11.04 -10.75
N PRO A 53 -7.46 -11.49 -10.15
CA PRO A 53 -8.08 -10.76 -9.04
C PRO A 53 -7.14 -10.69 -7.84
N LEU A 54 -7.39 -9.70 -6.98
CA LEU A 54 -6.68 -9.58 -5.71
C LEU A 54 -6.77 -10.88 -4.90
N GLY A 55 -5.62 -11.36 -4.46
CA GLY A 55 -5.47 -12.53 -3.64
C GLY A 55 -4.31 -12.39 -2.68
N LEU A 56 -4.36 -13.11 -1.57
CA LEU A 56 -3.28 -13.12 -0.58
C LEU A 56 -1.98 -13.58 -1.25
N LEU A 57 -0.92 -12.76 -1.14
CA LEU A 57 0.42 -13.07 -1.60
C LEU A 57 1.29 -13.50 -0.41
N ASN A 58 1.81 -14.69 -0.49
CA ASN A 58 2.79 -15.25 0.44
C ASN A 58 3.57 -16.36 -0.27
N GLN A 59 4.51 -17.00 0.40
CA GLN A 59 5.33 -18.06 -0.19
C GLN A 59 4.51 -19.25 -0.77
N ASN A 60 3.33 -19.55 -0.20
CA ASN A 60 2.48 -20.65 -0.68
C ASN A 60 1.68 -20.27 -1.94
N THR A 61 1.38 -19.00 -2.13
CA THR A 61 0.56 -18.50 -3.25
C THR A 61 1.36 -17.85 -4.35
N LYS A 62 2.62 -17.51 -4.11
CA LYS A 62 3.55 -16.84 -5.02
C LYS A 62 3.56 -17.45 -6.42
N ALA A 63 3.74 -18.76 -6.52
CA ALA A 63 3.82 -19.47 -7.79
C ALA A 63 2.58 -19.27 -8.69
N LYS A 64 1.42 -18.99 -8.09
CA LYS A 64 0.19 -18.70 -8.85
C LYS A 64 0.27 -17.35 -9.55
N PHE A 65 0.84 -16.33 -8.91
CA PHE A 65 1.02 -14.99 -9.50
C PHE A 65 2.10 -15.01 -10.57
N GLU A 66 3.23 -15.69 -10.32
CA GLU A 66 4.30 -15.88 -11.30
C GLU A 66 3.80 -16.62 -12.54
N SER A 67 3.04 -17.70 -12.37
CA SER A 67 2.44 -18.45 -13.48
C SER A 67 1.48 -17.58 -14.31
N PHE A 68 0.77 -16.64 -13.69
CA PHE A 68 -0.08 -15.71 -14.42
C PHE A 68 0.76 -14.75 -15.26
N VAL A 69 1.83 -14.16 -14.71
CA VAL A 69 2.76 -13.29 -15.44
C VAL A 69 3.41 -14.05 -16.60
N ASP A 70 3.87 -15.27 -16.37
CA ASP A 70 4.47 -16.11 -17.41
C ASP A 70 3.49 -16.47 -18.54
N GLY A 71 2.21 -16.60 -18.19
CA GLY A 71 1.13 -16.85 -19.14
C GLY A 71 0.70 -15.66 -19.99
N LEU A 72 1.13 -14.43 -19.65
CA LEU A 72 0.82 -13.24 -20.45
C LEU A 72 1.40 -13.36 -21.87
N SER A 73 0.63 -12.92 -22.85
CA SER A 73 1.01 -12.94 -24.27
C SER A 73 1.03 -11.53 -24.86
N MET A 74 2.01 -11.29 -25.72
CA MET A 74 2.17 -10.03 -26.40
C MET A 74 1.24 -9.94 -27.62
N GLN A 75 0.51 -8.81 -27.75
CA GLN A 75 -0.33 -8.50 -28.91
C GLN A 75 -0.30 -6.99 -29.19
N ASN A 76 -0.83 -6.60 -30.35
CA ASN A 76 -0.95 -5.19 -30.71
C ASN A 76 -1.98 -4.47 -29.84
N GLY A 77 -1.80 -3.15 -29.70
CA GLY A 77 -2.70 -2.25 -28.98
C GLY A 77 -2.24 -1.98 -27.54
N THR A 78 -2.70 -0.84 -27.01
CA THR A 78 -2.27 -0.34 -25.68
C THR A 78 -3.46 0.37 -25.03
N ILE A 79 -4.33 -0.38 -24.35
CA ILE A 79 -5.51 0.19 -23.66
C ILE A 79 -5.17 0.60 -22.21
N LEU A 80 -4.14 1.44 -22.07
CA LEU A 80 -3.52 1.80 -20.79
C LEU A 80 -4.50 2.35 -19.75
N TYR A 81 -5.29 3.38 -20.12
CA TYR A 81 -6.20 3.99 -19.14
C TYR A 81 -7.31 3.05 -18.72
N HIS A 82 -7.76 2.18 -19.64
CA HIS A 82 -8.78 1.18 -19.34
C HIS A 82 -8.22 0.10 -18.41
N ALA A 83 -6.96 -0.29 -18.56
CA ALA A 83 -6.28 -1.24 -17.69
C ALA A 83 -6.10 -0.70 -16.26
N VAL A 84 -5.63 0.55 -16.13
CA VAL A 84 -5.50 1.19 -14.81
C VAL A 84 -6.87 1.34 -14.15
N ASN A 85 -7.88 1.79 -14.89
CA ASN A 85 -9.25 1.90 -14.38
C ASN A 85 -9.82 0.55 -13.92
N SER A 86 -9.49 -0.53 -14.64
CA SER A 86 -9.89 -1.89 -14.27
C SER A 86 -9.19 -2.34 -12.96
N GLY A 87 -7.91 -2.02 -12.80
CA GLY A 87 -7.18 -2.24 -11.54
C GLY A 87 -7.82 -1.50 -10.37
N LEU A 88 -8.18 -0.23 -10.56
CA LEU A 88 -8.88 0.57 -9.55
C LEU A 88 -10.28 0.00 -9.21
N ASN A 89 -10.99 -0.57 -10.19
CA ASN A 89 -12.26 -1.26 -9.94
C ASN A 89 -12.04 -2.52 -9.09
N SER A 90 -11.00 -3.29 -9.39
CA SER A 90 -10.65 -4.49 -8.64
C SER A 90 -10.31 -4.18 -7.19
N LEU A 91 -9.54 -3.12 -6.94
CA LEU A 91 -9.25 -2.62 -5.59
C LEU A 91 -10.53 -2.17 -4.85
N GLY A 92 -11.39 -1.38 -5.51
CA GLY A 92 -12.60 -0.84 -4.90
C GLY A 92 -13.69 -1.89 -4.63
N SER A 93 -13.68 -3.03 -5.33
CA SER A 93 -14.66 -4.12 -5.15
C SER A 93 -14.15 -5.26 -4.26
N ALA A 94 -12.89 -5.23 -3.86
CA ALA A 94 -12.31 -6.27 -3.03
C ALA A 94 -12.79 -6.17 -1.57
N LYS A 95 -12.82 -7.31 -0.88
CA LYS A 95 -12.97 -7.29 0.58
C LYS A 95 -11.76 -6.60 1.21
N ILE A 96 -12.03 -5.65 2.08
CA ILE A 96 -10.97 -4.91 2.78
C ILE A 96 -10.39 -5.82 3.87
N PRO A 97 -9.07 -6.06 3.88
CA PRO A 97 -8.43 -6.81 4.94
C PRO A 97 -8.38 -6.01 6.25
N GLU A 98 -8.29 -6.73 7.37
CA GLU A 98 -8.04 -6.08 8.66
C GLU A 98 -6.70 -5.33 8.63
N ASN A 99 -6.62 -4.25 9.40
CA ASN A 99 -5.42 -3.42 9.53
C ASN A 99 -4.80 -2.98 8.19
N LEU A 100 -5.65 -2.62 7.21
CA LEU A 100 -5.20 -2.08 5.93
C LEU A 100 -4.50 -0.72 6.14
N ILE A 101 -3.25 -0.61 5.72
CA ILE A 101 -2.46 0.62 5.83
C ILE A 101 -1.98 1.16 4.50
N ASN A 102 -1.99 0.34 3.45
CA ASN A 102 -1.49 0.72 2.13
C ASN A 102 -2.39 0.18 1.02
N VAL A 103 -2.69 1.04 0.06
CA VAL A 103 -3.35 0.69 -1.20
C VAL A 103 -2.53 1.26 -2.34
N SER A 104 -2.01 0.42 -3.21
CA SER A 104 -1.09 0.85 -4.26
C SER A 104 -1.47 0.34 -5.63
N VAL A 105 -1.16 1.14 -6.65
CA VAL A 105 -1.20 0.76 -8.07
C VAL A 105 0.18 1.01 -8.66
N VAL A 106 0.77 -0.01 -9.28
CA VAL A 106 2.04 0.10 -9.98
C VAL A 106 1.79 -0.17 -11.45
N THR A 107 1.96 0.84 -12.28
CA THR A 107 1.71 0.78 -13.73
C THR A 107 3.01 0.78 -14.49
N PHE A 108 3.16 -0.16 -15.42
CA PHE A 108 4.27 -0.22 -16.36
C PHE A 108 3.74 -0.09 -17.79
N THR A 109 4.37 0.75 -18.61
CA THR A 109 4.07 0.90 -20.04
C THR A 109 5.28 1.38 -20.84
N ASP A 110 5.36 1.00 -22.11
CA ASP A 110 6.35 1.51 -23.07
C ASP A 110 5.72 2.42 -24.12
N GLY A 111 4.42 2.73 -24.01
CA GLY A 111 3.69 3.43 -25.06
C GLY A 111 2.59 4.37 -24.58
N LEU A 112 1.99 5.03 -25.57
CA LEU A 112 0.83 5.88 -25.41
C LEU A 112 -0.46 5.05 -25.49
N ASP A 113 -1.49 5.52 -24.79
CA ASP A 113 -2.83 4.92 -24.84
C ASP A 113 -3.42 4.91 -26.25
N GLN A 114 -3.99 3.79 -26.64
CA GLN A 114 -4.59 3.59 -27.95
C GLN A 114 -6.07 3.18 -27.82
N GLY A 115 -6.94 4.17 -27.68
CA GLY A 115 -8.38 3.95 -27.79
C GLY A 115 -9.09 3.45 -26.53
N SER A 116 -8.46 3.49 -25.37
CA SER A 116 -9.11 3.17 -24.08
C SER A 116 -10.43 3.89 -23.86
N TYR A 117 -10.56 5.12 -24.34
CA TYR A 117 -11.75 5.95 -24.17
C TYR A 117 -13.00 5.33 -24.79
N ILE A 118 -12.85 4.60 -25.89
CA ILE A 118 -13.97 3.88 -26.56
C ILE A 118 -14.53 2.81 -25.62
N LEU A 119 -13.64 2.03 -25.00
CA LEU A 119 -14.01 0.97 -24.05
C LEU A 119 -14.59 1.53 -22.76
N GLY A 120 -14.08 2.68 -22.33
CA GLY A 120 -14.56 3.37 -21.12
C GLY A 120 -15.85 4.18 -21.33
N GLY A 121 -16.32 4.37 -22.59
CA GLY A 121 -17.49 5.17 -22.92
C GLY A 121 -17.26 6.68 -22.78
N TYR A 122 -16.02 7.15 -22.96
CA TYR A 122 -15.64 8.57 -22.95
C TYR A 122 -15.53 9.14 -24.35
N ASN A 123 -15.61 10.46 -24.48
CA ASN A 123 -15.55 11.12 -25.79
C ASN A 123 -14.10 11.26 -26.30
N SER A 124 -13.12 11.21 -25.41
CA SER A 124 -11.70 11.33 -25.78
C SER A 124 -10.78 10.65 -24.75
N GLY A 125 -9.54 10.35 -25.19
CA GLY A 125 -8.50 9.82 -24.30
C GLY A 125 -8.14 10.78 -23.17
N ALA A 126 -8.13 12.08 -23.44
CA ALA A 126 -7.85 13.10 -22.43
C ALA A 126 -8.93 13.14 -21.33
N GLU A 127 -10.20 13.00 -21.71
CA GLU A 127 -11.32 12.92 -20.76
C GLU A 127 -11.19 11.67 -19.87
N TYR A 128 -10.90 10.52 -20.49
CA TYR A 128 -10.73 9.28 -19.74
C TYR A 128 -9.51 9.33 -18.79
N LEU A 129 -8.36 9.82 -19.28
CA LEU A 129 -7.17 9.99 -18.45
C LEU A 129 -7.46 10.89 -17.24
N ASN A 130 -8.17 12.00 -17.44
CA ASN A 130 -8.55 12.89 -16.33
C ASN A 130 -9.49 12.19 -15.33
N ALA A 131 -10.41 11.37 -15.79
CA ALA A 131 -11.29 10.59 -14.93
C ALA A 131 -10.50 9.56 -14.09
N VAL A 132 -9.56 8.84 -14.71
CA VAL A 132 -8.68 7.89 -14.00
C VAL A 132 -7.79 8.60 -12.99
N SER A 133 -7.15 9.71 -13.39
CA SER A 133 -6.33 10.54 -12.50
C SER A 133 -7.14 11.09 -11.32
N GLY A 134 -8.37 11.53 -11.56
CA GLY A 134 -9.30 11.96 -10.51
C GLY A 134 -9.59 10.83 -9.52
N ARG A 135 -9.80 9.62 -9.98
CA ARG A 135 -10.00 8.45 -9.10
C ARG A 135 -8.77 8.14 -8.24
N ILE A 136 -7.57 8.22 -8.80
CA ILE A 136 -6.32 8.02 -8.06
C ILE A 136 -6.20 9.05 -6.94
N SER A 137 -6.53 10.30 -7.20
CA SER A 137 -6.32 11.41 -6.26
C SER A 137 -7.43 11.55 -5.20
N THR A 138 -8.64 11.05 -5.45
CA THR A 138 -9.79 11.32 -4.58
C THR A 138 -10.41 10.08 -3.93
N ASN A 139 -10.19 8.88 -4.48
CA ASN A 139 -10.81 7.69 -3.93
C ASN A 139 -10.05 7.19 -2.70
N LEU A 140 -10.84 6.79 -1.70
CA LEU A 140 -10.36 6.06 -0.54
C LEU A 140 -10.81 4.60 -0.63
N ILE A 141 -9.90 3.68 -0.32
CA ILE A 141 -10.17 2.25 -0.23
C ILE A 141 -9.83 1.81 1.19
N GLY A 142 -10.82 1.34 1.93
CA GLY A 142 -10.64 1.02 3.34
C GLY A 142 -10.13 2.20 4.19
N GLY A 143 -10.45 3.45 3.78
CA GLY A 143 -9.97 4.66 4.43
C GLY A 143 -8.57 5.10 4.02
N GLN A 144 -7.88 4.36 3.15
CA GLN A 144 -6.53 4.67 2.67
C GLN A 144 -6.56 5.39 1.32
N ASN A 145 -5.70 6.39 1.13
CA ASN A 145 -5.41 6.99 -0.16
C ASN A 145 -4.71 5.99 -1.08
N ILE A 146 -4.87 6.15 -2.38
CA ILE A 146 -4.21 5.31 -3.37
C ILE A 146 -2.81 5.88 -3.65
N SER A 147 -1.76 5.09 -3.38
CA SER A 147 -0.39 5.38 -3.80
C SER A 147 -0.17 4.80 -5.20
N ALA A 148 -0.15 5.64 -6.22
CA ALA A 148 0.04 5.21 -7.59
C ALA A 148 1.45 5.53 -8.09
N TYR A 149 2.09 4.53 -8.69
CA TYR A 149 3.43 4.57 -9.27
C TYR A 149 3.35 4.30 -10.76
N SER A 150 4.11 5.02 -11.58
CA SER A 150 4.18 4.80 -13.02
C SER A 150 5.64 4.60 -13.45
N ILE A 151 5.90 3.48 -14.10
CA ILE A 151 7.18 3.17 -14.75
C ILE A 151 6.95 3.25 -16.25
N GLY A 152 7.61 4.16 -16.92
CA GLY A 152 7.55 4.34 -18.36
C GLY A 152 8.89 4.06 -19.02
N VAL A 153 8.98 3.02 -19.84
CA VAL A 153 10.13 2.80 -20.74
C VAL A 153 9.83 3.50 -22.05
N ARG A 154 10.83 4.20 -22.56
CA ARG A 154 10.70 4.93 -23.79
C ARG A 154 10.69 3.98 -25.01
N GLY A 155 9.52 3.59 -25.48
CA GLY A 155 9.36 2.81 -26.69
C GLY A 155 9.82 3.57 -27.94
N SER A 156 10.28 2.84 -28.98
CA SER A 156 10.73 3.42 -30.25
C SER A 156 9.61 4.09 -31.06
N ASP A 157 8.37 3.80 -30.75
CA ASP A 157 7.15 4.32 -31.38
C ASP A 157 6.54 5.53 -30.62
N VAL A 158 7.11 5.93 -29.46
CA VAL A 158 6.71 7.14 -28.76
C VAL A 158 7.25 8.37 -29.45
N ASN A 159 6.44 8.97 -30.31
CA ASN A 159 6.78 10.20 -31.04
C ASN A 159 6.45 11.47 -30.26
N ASP A 160 5.54 11.41 -29.28
CA ASP A 160 5.12 12.53 -28.44
C ASP A 160 5.55 12.30 -26.96
N TYR A 161 6.71 12.80 -26.65
CA TYR A 161 7.31 12.72 -25.32
C TYR A 161 6.54 13.49 -24.26
N ALA A 162 5.99 14.63 -24.63
CA ALA A 162 5.24 15.46 -23.69
C ALA A 162 3.94 14.75 -23.30
N ALA A 163 3.28 14.12 -24.24
CA ALA A 163 2.10 13.32 -23.97
C ALA A 163 2.42 12.08 -23.14
N PHE A 164 3.51 11.37 -23.44
CA PHE A 164 3.94 10.20 -22.67
C PHE A 164 4.21 10.55 -21.19
N ARG A 165 5.04 11.56 -20.96
CA ARG A 165 5.34 12.06 -19.61
C ARG A 165 4.07 12.52 -18.88
N ASN A 166 3.20 13.27 -19.55
CA ASN A 166 1.93 13.71 -18.96
C ASN A 166 1.04 12.52 -18.55
N ASN A 167 1.04 11.44 -19.34
CA ASN A 167 0.31 10.22 -19.00
C ASN A 167 0.85 9.58 -17.71
N LEU A 168 2.17 9.40 -17.63
CA LEU A 168 2.82 8.85 -16.44
C LEU A 168 2.51 9.70 -15.20
N GLN A 169 2.60 11.05 -15.32
CA GLN A 169 2.30 11.97 -14.24
C GLN A 169 0.85 11.87 -13.77
N LYS A 170 -0.10 11.78 -14.68
CA LYS A 170 -1.53 11.68 -14.35
C LYS A 170 -1.94 10.31 -13.82
N LEU A 171 -1.19 9.28 -14.11
CA LEU A 171 -1.39 7.92 -13.57
C LEU A 171 -0.63 7.68 -12.26
N SER A 172 0.08 8.70 -11.76
CA SER A 172 0.77 8.67 -10.47
C SER A 172 0.05 9.55 -9.45
N SER A 173 0.19 9.18 -8.18
CA SER A 173 -0.37 9.97 -7.06
C SER A 173 0.51 11.14 -6.66
N ASP A 174 1.81 11.09 -6.98
CA ASP A 174 2.82 12.08 -6.67
C ASP A 174 3.86 12.15 -7.81
N PRO A 175 4.40 13.35 -8.14
CA PRO A 175 5.49 13.47 -9.11
C PRO A 175 6.72 12.61 -8.79
N ALA A 176 7.02 12.37 -7.52
CA ALA A 176 8.11 11.49 -7.07
C ALA A 176 7.87 10.00 -7.36
N ASN A 177 6.64 9.62 -7.70
CA ASN A 177 6.27 8.26 -8.07
C ASN A 177 6.28 8.02 -9.60
N VAL A 178 6.85 8.94 -10.36
CA VAL A 178 6.98 8.84 -11.83
C VAL A 178 8.40 8.46 -12.17
N TYR A 179 8.57 7.31 -12.79
CA TYR A 179 9.87 6.76 -13.21
C TYR A 179 9.89 6.65 -14.74
N GLU A 180 10.52 7.63 -15.37
CA GLU A 180 10.79 7.61 -16.81
C GLU A 180 12.20 7.06 -17.03
N VAL A 181 12.31 5.89 -17.64
CA VAL A 181 13.55 5.14 -17.77
C VAL A 181 13.91 4.89 -19.25
N ASN A 182 15.17 4.66 -19.53
CA ASN A 182 15.67 4.55 -20.89
C ASN A 182 15.53 3.13 -21.46
N ASP A 183 15.58 2.13 -20.61
CA ASP A 183 15.55 0.72 -21.03
C ASP A 183 14.96 -0.19 -19.93
N MET A 184 14.82 -1.46 -20.26
CA MET A 184 14.26 -2.47 -19.36
C MET A 184 15.17 -2.83 -18.18
N SER A 185 16.47 -2.54 -18.23
CA SER A 185 17.37 -2.73 -17.08
C SER A 185 17.03 -1.72 -15.99
N GLU A 186 16.91 -0.44 -16.36
CA GLU A 186 16.48 0.61 -15.45
C GLU A 186 15.03 0.36 -14.93
N ALA A 187 14.13 -0.10 -15.81
CA ALA A 187 12.78 -0.46 -15.39
C ALA A 187 12.77 -1.58 -14.34
N SER A 188 13.60 -2.60 -14.50
CA SER A 188 13.74 -3.70 -13.55
C SER A 188 14.23 -3.22 -12.18
N GLU A 189 15.17 -2.27 -12.17
CA GLU A 189 15.62 -1.63 -10.92
C GLU A 189 14.47 -0.86 -10.24
N MET A 190 13.66 -0.13 -11.01
CA MET A 190 12.50 0.59 -10.46
C MET A 190 11.45 -0.36 -9.92
N PHE A 191 11.16 -1.47 -10.59
CA PHE A 191 10.28 -2.51 -10.05
C PHE A 191 10.79 -3.02 -8.70
N ALA A 192 12.09 -3.31 -8.59
CA ALA A 192 12.70 -3.78 -7.35
C ALA A 192 12.63 -2.74 -6.23
N GLN A 193 12.91 -1.47 -6.54
CA GLN A 193 12.85 -0.36 -5.57
C GLN A 193 11.41 -0.13 -5.08
N ILE A 194 10.43 -0.13 -5.98
CA ILE A 194 9.02 0.02 -5.61
C ILE A 194 8.56 -1.19 -4.78
N ALA A 195 8.92 -2.40 -5.17
CA ALA A 195 8.60 -3.60 -4.41
C ALA A 195 9.14 -3.52 -2.98
N GLN A 196 10.42 -3.13 -2.83
CA GLN A 196 11.05 -2.97 -1.51
C GLN A 196 10.37 -1.85 -0.70
N LYS A 197 10.05 -0.72 -1.34
CA LYS A 197 9.30 0.37 -0.69
C LYS A 197 7.94 -0.09 -0.19
N LEU A 198 7.17 -0.78 -1.03
CA LEU A 198 5.84 -1.30 -0.67
C LEU A 198 5.93 -2.37 0.41
N TYR A 199 6.92 -3.25 0.34
CA TYR A 199 7.21 -4.22 1.39
C TYR A 199 7.50 -3.53 2.72
N ASN A 200 8.40 -2.55 2.74
CA ASN A 200 8.76 -1.80 3.94
C ASN A 200 7.56 -1.03 4.52
N GLN A 201 6.66 -0.55 3.68
CA GLN A 201 5.43 0.12 4.11
C GLN A 201 4.37 -0.82 4.69
N SER A 202 4.40 -2.11 4.34
CA SER A 202 3.44 -3.11 4.83
C SER A 202 3.94 -3.88 6.06
N THR A 203 5.24 -3.80 6.35
CA THR A 203 5.85 -4.41 7.54
C THR A 203 6.45 -3.30 8.38
N PHE A 204 6.14 -3.24 9.66
CA PHE A 204 6.79 -2.29 10.55
C PHE A 204 6.99 -2.88 11.94
N TYR A 205 7.95 -2.33 12.62
CA TYR A 205 8.26 -2.69 13.97
C TYR A 205 7.66 -1.65 14.94
N ASN A 206 7.04 -2.12 15.99
CA ASN A 206 6.72 -1.29 17.13
C ASN A 206 7.92 -1.29 18.07
N VAL A 207 8.48 -0.14 18.30
CA VAL A 207 9.49 0.06 19.35
C VAL A 207 8.80 0.69 20.54
N THR A 208 8.73 -0.02 21.64
CA THR A 208 8.09 0.46 22.87
C THR A 208 9.17 0.79 23.89
N LEU A 209 9.17 2.02 24.38
CA LEU A 209 10.11 2.53 25.38
C LEU A 209 9.35 2.89 26.64
N LYS A 210 9.86 2.47 27.79
CA LYS A 210 9.31 2.81 29.10
C LYS A 210 10.22 3.83 29.77
N LEU A 211 9.68 4.97 30.15
CA LEU A 211 10.39 6.03 30.86
C LEU A 211 9.67 6.33 32.15
N PRO A 212 10.38 6.51 33.27
CA PRO A 212 9.81 7.14 34.47
C PRO A 212 9.26 8.52 34.12
N ALA A 213 8.28 8.96 34.88
CA ALA A 213 7.71 10.27 34.71
C ALA A 213 8.79 11.37 34.82
N GLN A 214 8.81 12.25 33.83
CA GLN A 214 9.72 13.39 33.77
C GLN A 214 9.03 14.67 34.26
N GLU A 215 9.81 15.69 34.54
CA GLU A 215 9.27 17.03 34.77
C GLU A 215 8.64 17.59 33.49
N PRO A 216 7.47 18.23 33.56
CA PRO A 216 6.85 18.85 32.40
C PRO A 216 7.79 19.90 31.76
N ASN A 217 7.75 19.96 30.42
CA ASN A 217 8.59 20.78 29.55
C ASN A 217 10.05 20.31 29.42
N THR A 218 10.37 19.12 29.90
CA THR A 218 11.65 18.48 29.60
C THR A 218 11.72 18.11 28.13
N LYS A 219 12.82 18.39 27.45
CA LYS A 219 13.07 17.87 26.12
C LYS A 219 13.61 16.46 26.21
N ILE A 220 13.04 15.59 25.42
CA ILE A 220 13.44 14.19 25.34
C ILE A 220 13.80 13.87 23.91
N ARG A 221 14.87 13.12 23.71
CA ARG A 221 15.33 12.62 22.43
C ARG A 221 15.45 11.11 22.48
N PHE A 222 14.88 10.43 21.49
CA PHE A 222 15.01 9.00 21.27
C PHE A 222 15.84 8.77 20.03
N THR A 223 16.91 7.97 20.13
CA THR A 223 17.83 7.67 19.03
C THR A 223 17.66 6.25 18.56
N PHE A 224 17.82 6.01 17.25
CA PHE A 224 17.45 4.77 16.58
C PHE A 224 18.51 4.21 15.63
N ASP A 225 19.77 4.53 15.83
CA ASP A 225 20.87 3.98 15.06
C ASP A 225 21.99 3.40 15.92
N ASP A 226 22.96 2.78 15.25
CA ASP A 226 24.06 2.05 15.90
C ASP A 226 25.19 3.00 16.34
N VAL A 227 24.86 4.04 17.11
CA VAL A 227 25.86 5.01 17.56
C VAL A 227 26.52 4.60 18.86
N ASN A 228 27.79 4.93 18.97
CA ASN A 228 28.53 4.89 20.22
C ASN A 228 27.81 5.70 21.30
N GLU A 229 27.82 5.19 22.52
CA GLU A 229 27.18 5.79 23.71
C GLU A 229 27.50 7.27 23.95
N ALA A 230 28.53 7.80 23.30
CA ALA A 230 29.03 9.15 23.48
C ALA A 230 28.56 10.16 22.42
N GLU A 231 27.97 9.71 21.32
CA GLU A 231 27.60 10.59 20.20
C GLU A 231 26.09 10.64 20.02
N LEU A 232 25.57 11.83 19.77
CA LEU A 232 24.18 12.01 19.37
C LEU A 232 24.02 11.47 17.95
N SER A 233 23.15 10.49 17.81
CA SER A 233 22.78 9.91 16.52
C SER A 233 22.24 10.94 15.54
N GLU A 234 22.40 10.68 14.23
CA GLU A 234 21.77 11.45 13.17
C GLU A 234 20.29 11.06 13.00
N SER A 235 19.90 9.87 13.46
CA SER A 235 18.52 9.37 13.37
C SER A 235 17.86 9.38 14.74
N TYR A 236 17.00 10.38 14.97
CA TYR A 236 16.32 10.52 16.24
C TYR A 236 14.95 11.20 16.13
N ILE A 237 14.16 11.00 17.17
CA ILE A 237 12.90 11.72 17.40
C ILE A 237 13.09 12.58 18.66
N GLU A 238 12.80 13.85 18.54
CA GLU A 238 12.86 14.80 19.65
C GLU A 238 11.48 15.38 19.93
N GLY A 239 11.18 15.65 21.20
CA GLY A 239 9.93 16.30 21.57
C GLY A 239 9.99 16.87 22.97
N THR A 240 8.99 17.70 23.27
CA THR A 240 8.81 18.26 24.61
C THR A 240 7.85 17.38 25.39
N TYR A 241 8.33 16.88 26.53
CA TYR A 241 7.50 16.06 27.43
C TYR A 241 6.48 16.93 28.14
N ILE A 242 5.25 16.50 28.13
CA ILE A 242 4.16 17.05 28.94
C ILE A 242 3.47 15.92 29.68
N ARG A 243 2.74 16.24 30.74
CA ARG A 243 1.95 15.27 31.46
C ARG A 243 0.48 15.69 31.51
N THR A 244 -0.39 14.84 30.92
CA THR A 244 -1.82 15.10 30.82
C THR A 244 -2.59 13.88 31.33
N ASN A 245 -3.50 14.09 32.28
CA ASN A 245 -4.30 13.01 32.88
C ASN A 245 -3.47 11.84 33.45
N GLY A 246 -2.33 12.15 34.05
CA GLY A 246 -1.43 11.15 34.64
C GLY A 246 -0.56 10.40 33.66
N LYS A 247 -0.60 10.74 32.37
CA LYS A 247 0.19 10.12 31.30
C LYS A 247 1.19 11.10 30.71
N GLY A 248 2.42 10.66 30.50
CA GLY A 248 3.42 11.40 29.74
C GLY A 248 3.08 11.40 28.26
N GLN A 249 3.32 12.50 27.60
CA GLN A 249 3.15 12.69 26.17
C GLN A 249 4.28 13.53 25.60
N LEU A 250 4.55 13.40 24.29
CA LEU A 250 5.44 14.31 23.60
C LEU A 250 4.62 15.28 22.74
N THR A 251 5.04 16.55 22.79
CA THR A 251 4.55 17.61 21.92
C THR A 251 5.71 18.22 21.16
N ASN A 252 5.44 19.01 20.12
CA ASN A 252 6.44 19.60 19.25
C ASN A 252 7.46 18.56 18.76
N ILE A 253 6.94 17.47 18.21
CA ILE A 253 7.74 16.32 17.79
C ILE A 253 8.47 16.67 16.51
N GLU A 254 9.78 16.49 16.50
CA GLU A 254 10.67 16.66 15.35
C GLU A 254 11.32 15.32 15.01
N TYR A 255 11.42 15.03 13.70
CA TYR A 255 12.03 13.82 13.16
C TYR A 255 13.33 14.20 12.45
N HIS A 256 14.41 13.55 12.78
CA HIS A 256 15.73 13.77 12.18
C HIS A 256 16.28 12.47 11.65
N GLY A 257 16.76 12.47 10.41
CA GLY A 257 17.24 11.25 9.75
C GLY A 257 16.18 10.16 9.55
N LEU A 258 14.94 10.45 9.90
CA LEU A 258 13.79 9.57 9.78
C LEU A 258 12.70 10.23 8.95
N GLU A 259 12.01 9.45 8.14
CA GLU A 259 10.90 9.95 7.35
C GLU A 259 9.69 10.21 8.27
N SER A 260 9.20 11.45 8.29
CA SER A 260 7.97 11.83 9.02
C SER A 260 6.73 11.38 8.25
N MET A 261 6.56 10.08 8.03
CA MET A 261 5.43 9.58 7.26
C MET A 261 4.16 9.42 8.12
N SER A 262 3.03 9.52 7.43
CA SER A 262 1.73 9.10 7.93
C SER A 262 1.79 7.62 8.34
N GLY A 263 1.91 7.35 9.61
CA GLY A 263 2.10 5.99 10.14
C GLY A 263 3.09 5.92 11.30
N VAL A 264 4.01 6.88 11.41
CA VAL A 264 4.80 7.03 12.65
C VAL A 264 3.89 7.65 13.70
N ALA A 265 3.37 6.83 14.57
CA ALA A 265 2.59 7.29 15.70
C ALA A 265 3.43 7.18 16.97
N VAL A 266 3.67 8.32 17.61
CA VAL A 266 4.13 8.32 19.00
C VAL A 266 2.89 8.25 19.86
N THR A 267 2.65 7.10 20.47
CA THR A 267 1.56 6.93 21.42
C THR A 267 2.12 6.84 22.83
N ALA A 268 1.48 7.49 23.79
CA ALA A 268 1.87 7.41 25.17
C ALA A 268 0.77 6.72 25.99
N SER A 269 1.19 5.83 26.88
CA SER A 269 0.35 5.21 27.89
C SER A 269 1.09 5.20 29.22
N SER A 270 0.47 4.75 30.30
CA SER A 270 1.14 4.57 31.59
C SER A 270 1.09 3.12 32.02
N GLU A 271 2.19 2.61 32.50
CA GLU A 271 2.29 1.28 33.06
C GLU A 271 2.98 1.37 34.42
N GLY A 272 2.18 1.34 35.48
CA GLY A 272 2.68 1.56 36.83
C GLY A 272 3.26 2.98 37.02
N ILE A 273 4.55 3.08 37.30
CA ILE A 273 5.26 4.35 37.45
C ILE A 273 5.93 4.85 36.16
N PHE A 274 5.81 4.09 35.06
CA PHE A 274 6.44 4.41 33.79
C PHE A 274 5.43 5.00 32.82
N ASP A 275 5.89 5.94 32.02
CA ASP A 275 5.24 6.35 30.80
C ASP A 275 5.78 5.51 29.63
N VAL A 276 4.88 5.03 28.78
CA VAL A 276 5.22 4.11 27.68
C VAL A 276 5.04 4.87 26.37
N PHE A 277 6.10 4.91 25.58
CA PHE A 277 6.13 5.53 24.26
C PHE A 277 6.28 4.43 23.21
N ALA A 278 5.34 4.36 22.27
CA ALA A 278 5.41 3.43 21.15
C ALA A 278 5.67 4.18 19.85
N PHE A 279 6.70 3.78 19.15
CA PHE A 279 7.09 4.29 17.85
C PHE A 279 6.80 3.23 16.80
N ARG A 280 6.04 3.60 15.76
CA ARG A 280 5.63 2.70 14.70
C ARG A 280 6.24 3.14 13.39
N ASN A 281 6.58 2.17 12.56
CA ASN A 281 7.00 2.39 11.18
C ASN A 281 8.18 3.38 11.06
N LEU A 282 9.24 3.15 11.83
CA LEU A 282 10.46 3.94 11.72
C LEU A 282 11.16 3.62 10.40
N VAL A 283 11.24 4.61 9.54
CA VAL A 283 11.82 4.54 8.20
C VAL A 283 12.87 5.64 8.08
N ASP A 284 14.03 5.31 7.52
CA ASP A 284 15.07 6.30 7.24
C ASP A 284 14.69 7.19 6.04
N ASN A 285 15.46 8.23 5.80
CA ASN A 285 15.22 9.16 4.68
C ASN A 285 15.34 8.52 3.29
N ASN A 286 15.81 7.27 3.20
CA ASN A 286 15.90 6.50 1.96
C ASN A 286 14.71 5.54 1.79
N GLY A 287 13.77 5.54 2.72
CA GLY A 287 12.61 4.66 2.71
C GLY A 287 12.89 3.25 3.23
N ASN A 288 14.06 3.00 3.86
CA ASN A 288 14.36 1.72 4.49
C ASN A 288 13.85 1.68 5.92
N GLN A 289 13.36 0.52 6.33
CA GLN A 289 13.05 0.32 7.74
C GLN A 289 14.33 0.45 8.59
N VAL A 290 14.20 1.11 9.73
CA VAL A 290 15.24 1.10 10.74
C VAL A 290 15.38 -0.33 11.25
N ALA A 291 16.55 -0.94 11.04
CA ALA A 291 16.81 -2.31 11.43
C ALA A 291 16.65 -2.47 12.95
N THR A 292 15.88 -3.46 13.38
CA THR A 292 15.56 -3.66 14.81
C THR A 292 16.74 -4.03 15.67
N ASP A 293 17.73 -4.69 15.08
CA ASP A 293 19.02 -5.01 15.73
C ASP A 293 19.89 -3.75 15.96
N LYS A 294 19.61 -2.67 15.22
CA LYS A 294 20.28 -1.37 15.34
C LYS A 294 19.52 -0.37 16.20
N VAL A 295 18.31 -0.67 16.64
CA VAL A 295 17.56 0.18 17.56
C VAL A 295 18.20 0.12 18.94
N LYS A 296 19.28 0.86 19.09
CA LYS A 296 19.87 1.12 20.39
C LYS A 296 19.18 2.34 20.99
N GLN A 297 18.55 2.10 22.07
CA GLN A 297 17.63 2.99 22.71
C GLN A 297 18.38 3.88 23.69
N TRP A 298 18.67 5.04 23.22
CA TRP A 298 19.13 6.08 24.11
C TRP A 298 18.04 7.13 24.21
N SER A 299 17.52 7.33 25.40
CA SER A 299 16.76 8.52 25.71
C SER A 299 17.70 9.57 26.30
N TRP A 300 17.67 10.74 25.68
CA TRP A 300 18.44 11.88 26.14
C TRP A 300 17.49 12.91 26.73
N ILE A 301 17.85 13.43 27.87
CA ILE A 301 17.14 14.49 28.56
C ILE A 301 17.99 15.74 28.50
N GLU A 302 17.40 16.85 28.06
CA GLU A 302 18.07 18.14 28.12
C GLU A 302 18.08 18.65 29.56
N SER A 303 19.27 18.84 30.10
CA SER A 303 19.50 19.48 31.40
C SER A 303 20.56 20.57 31.23
N ASN A 304 20.27 21.78 31.72
CA ASN A 304 21.16 22.94 31.61
C ASN A 304 21.61 23.24 30.15
N HIS A 305 20.73 23.09 29.19
CA HIS A 305 20.99 23.27 27.74
C HIS A 305 22.02 22.26 27.18
N GLN A 306 22.20 21.13 27.82
CA GLN A 306 23.03 20.03 27.35
C GLN A 306 22.25 18.75 27.37
N TRP A 307 22.41 17.94 26.30
CA TRP A 307 21.86 16.61 26.28
C TRP A 307 22.64 15.68 27.20
N GLN A 308 21.92 15.03 28.08
CA GLN A 308 22.49 14.04 29.01
C GLN A 308 21.91 12.68 28.69
N ASN A 309 22.79 11.70 28.52
CA ASN A 309 22.36 10.31 28.40
C ASN A 309 21.72 9.90 29.74
N ASN A 310 20.49 9.46 29.67
CA ASN A 310 19.79 8.95 30.82
C ASN A 310 20.04 7.46 30.97
N SER A 311 21.17 7.10 31.56
CA SER A 311 21.58 5.71 31.80
C SER A 311 20.62 4.92 32.68
N GLU A 312 19.77 5.60 33.47
CA GLU A 312 18.70 4.95 34.23
C GLU A 312 17.64 4.35 33.35
N PHE A 313 17.58 4.78 32.10
CA PHE A 313 16.64 4.31 31.09
C PHE A 313 17.27 3.40 30.05
N THR A 314 18.51 2.98 30.28
CA THR A 314 19.16 2.01 29.41
C THR A 314 18.34 0.72 29.35
N PRO A 315 18.01 0.21 28.21
CA PRO A 315 16.86 -0.67 28.01
C PRO A 315 17.12 -2.15 28.22
N THR A 316 17.88 -2.53 29.19
CA THR A 316 17.92 -3.92 29.62
C THR A 316 16.56 -4.32 30.22
N GLY A 317 15.65 -4.71 29.37
CA GLY A 317 14.34 -5.23 29.74
C GLY A 317 13.15 -4.27 29.61
N ASN A 318 13.35 -3.02 29.16
CA ASN A 318 12.28 -2.02 29.03
C ASN A 318 11.84 -1.75 27.60
N THR A 319 12.36 -2.53 26.63
CA THR A 319 12.00 -2.40 25.23
C THR A 319 11.43 -3.69 24.74
N GLU A 320 10.32 -3.55 24.12
CA GLU A 320 9.68 -4.60 23.37
C GLU A 320 9.64 -4.16 21.90
N ILE A 321 10.23 -4.97 21.03
CA ILE A 321 10.16 -4.83 19.61
C ILE A 321 9.18 -5.88 19.12
N ILE A 322 8.06 -5.43 18.61
CA ILE A 322 7.02 -6.31 18.10
C ILE A 322 6.96 -6.14 16.59
N ASP A 323 7.17 -7.24 15.89
CA ASP A 323 6.88 -7.31 14.45
C ASP A 323 5.37 -7.25 14.27
N GLU A 324 4.86 -6.15 13.75
CA GLU A 324 3.47 -6.03 13.34
C GLU A 324 3.36 -6.07 11.82
N TYR A 325 2.67 -7.07 11.33
CA TYR A 325 2.29 -7.14 9.93
C TYR A 325 0.98 -6.37 9.75
N LYS A 326 0.95 -5.51 8.76
CA LYS A 326 -0.25 -4.78 8.37
C LYS A 326 -0.64 -5.18 6.96
N SER A 327 -1.91 -5.02 6.67
CA SER A 327 -2.42 -5.38 5.37
C SER A 327 -2.10 -4.31 4.33
N ALA A 328 -1.75 -4.77 3.14
CA ALA A 328 -1.61 -3.94 1.98
C ALA A 328 -2.34 -4.55 0.78
N MET A 329 -2.89 -3.71 -0.07
CA MET A 329 -3.52 -4.11 -1.34
C MET A 329 -2.77 -3.47 -2.49
N ILE A 330 -2.20 -4.29 -3.36
CA ILE A 330 -1.35 -3.84 -4.47
C ILE A 330 -1.95 -4.33 -5.78
N MET A 331 -2.08 -3.43 -6.75
CA MET A 331 -2.45 -3.76 -8.12
C MET A 331 -1.27 -3.48 -9.05
N LEU A 332 -0.80 -4.51 -9.73
CA LEU A 332 0.24 -4.42 -10.75
C LEU A 332 -0.42 -4.38 -12.13
N VAL A 333 -0.13 -3.34 -12.92
CA VAL A 333 -0.70 -3.11 -14.26
C VAL A 333 0.43 -3.16 -15.28
N LEU A 334 0.42 -4.16 -16.15
CA LEU A 334 1.54 -4.51 -17.03
C LEU A 334 1.17 -4.38 -18.50
N ASP A 335 1.92 -3.57 -19.22
CA ASP A 335 1.82 -3.49 -20.66
C ASP A 335 2.31 -4.78 -21.32
N CYS A 336 1.48 -5.33 -22.21
CA CYS A 336 1.75 -6.52 -23.01
C CYS A 336 1.63 -6.19 -24.51
N SER A 337 1.87 -4.94 -24.87
CA SER A 337 1.82 -4.49 -26.27
C SER A 337 3.03 -4.98 -27.07
N SER A 338 2.85 -5.10 -28.37
CA SER A 338 3.89 -5.60 -29.28
C SER A 338 5.07 -4.64 -29.46
N SER A 339 4.96 -3.38 -29.03
CA SER A 339 6.03 -2.40 -28.99
C SER A 339 7.21 -2.82 -28.11
N LEU A 340 6.93 -3.59 -27.05
CA LEU A 340 7.98 -4.17 -26.19
C LEU A 340 8.93 -5.11 -26.92
N GLY A 341 8.50 -5.80 -27.97
CA GLY A 341 9.37 -6.70 -28.73
C GLY A 341 10.12 -7.71 -27.83
N SER A 342 11.45 -7.68 -27.89
CA SER A 342 12.31 -8.54 -27.06
C SER A 342 12.23 -8.21 -25.56
N ASP A 343 11.86 -6.98 -25.22
CA ASP A 343 11.77 -6.51 -23.83
C ASP A 343 10.59 -7.07 -23.06
N PHE A 344 9.62 -7.68 -23.76
CA PHE A 344 8.50 -8.35 -23.12
C PHE A 344 8.92 -9.45 -22.15
N THR A 345 9.96 -10.22 -22.48
CA THR A 345 10.52 -11.23 -21.56
C THR A 345 11.18 -10.57 -20.35
N ASN A 346 11.87 -9.46 -20.54
CA ASN A 346 12.50 -8.71 -19.46
C ASN A 346 11.45 -8.11 -18.53
N MET A 347 10.34 -7.60 -19.06
CA MET A 347 9.20 -7.12 -18.28
C MET A 347 8.61 -8.22 -17.38
N LYS A 348 8.38 -9.43 -17.93
CA LYS A 348 7.93 -10.58 -17.12
C LYS A 348 8.91 -10.92 -16.01
N THR A 349 10.21 -10.91 -16.30
CA THR A 349 11.26 -11.15 -15.31
C THR A 349 11.23 -10.10 -14.21
N ALA A 350 11.10 -8.82 -14.56
CA ALA A 350 10.98 -7.73 -13.60
C ALA A 350 9.71 -7.85 -12.72
N ALA A 351 8.57 -8.19 -13.34
CA ALA A 351 7.33 -8.42 -12.61
C ALA A 351 7.41 -9.64 -11.66
N ASN A 352 8.05 -10.73 -12.07
CA ASN A 352 8.28 -11.88 -11.19
C ASN A 352 9.24 -11.53 -10.05
N SER A 353 10.29 -10.74 -10.28
CA SER A 353 11.17 -10.24 -9.24
C SER A 353 10.43 -9.33 -8.24
N PHE A 354 9.50 -8.50 -8.72
CA PHE A 354 8.60 -7.73 -7.87
C PHE A 354 7.76 -8.62 -6.96
N ILE A 355 7.15 -9.68 -7.51
CA ILE A 355 6.36 -10.67 -6.77
C ILE A 355 7.22 -11.38 -5.73
N GLU A 356 8.44 -11.80 -6.11
CA GLU A 356 9.41 -12.44 -5.21
C GLU A 356 9.74 -11.54 -4.02
N THR A 357 10.11 -10.29 -4.28
CA THR A 357 10.46 -9.31 -3.24
C THR A 357 9.32 -9.11 -2.25
N LEU A 358 8.09 -8.97 -2.74
CA LEU A 358 6.92 -8.81 -1.88
C LEU A 358 6.57 -10.06 -1.09
N SER A 359 6.78 -11.25 -1.66
CA SER A 359 6.44 -12.53 -1.02
C SER A 359 7.55 -13.06 -0.11
N GLY A 360 8.80 -12.65 -0.35
CA GLY A 360 10.01 -13.29 0.20
C GLY A 360 10.15 -13.24 1.70
N ASN A 361 9.50 -12.28 2.35
CA ASN A 361 9.60 -12.09 3.78
C ASN A 361 8.26 -12.16 4.52
N TYR A 362 7.16 -12.36 3.80
CA TYR A 362 5.85 -12.58 4.41
C TYR A 362 5.73 -14.04 4.86
N ASN A 363 6.44 -14.38 5.94
CA ASN A 363 6.23 -15.65 6.63
C ASN A 363 4.87 -15.59 7.29
N GLY A 364 3.82 -15.84 6.49
CA GLY A 364 2.46 -15.97 6.98
C GLY A 364 2.44 -17.03 8.10
N ARG A 365 2.13 -16.61 9.30
CA ARG A 365 1.65 -17.50 10.35
C ARG A 365 0.22 -17.89 10.07
#